data_db894f4f2ae0f4b9ffd82681263709c1
#
_entry.id   db894f4f2ae0f4b9ffd82681263709c1
#
_cell.length_a   1.000
_cell.length_b   1.000
_cell.length_c   1.000
_cell.angle_alpha   90.00
_cell.angle_beta   90.00
_cell.angle_gamma   90.00
#
_symmetry.space_group_name_H-M   'P 1'
#
loop_
_entity.id
_entity.type
_entity.pdbx_description
1 polymer ?
#
loop_
_entity_poly.entity_id
_entity_poly.type
_entity_poly.pdbx_seq_one_letter_code
_entity_poly.pdbx_strand_id
1 'polypeptide(L)'
;MTLTDVIAPSAISISPRSINISGVSARVYYAVSYPRFLNDGWLEPVLNLAREIDVSIFIHPIDTAETLKKFQKKVAEVQSQINIKEERGEVRDPQLEAAYMNLEDLRDKLQQAEEKLFDVGFYLAIYGDDEAHINKAENDIRGILDARM
;
A
#
# COMPACT_ATOMS: atom_id res chain seq x y z
N MET A 1 35.78 21.93 15.97
CA MET A 1 34.43 21.68 15.47
C MET A 1 34.60 21.16 14.05
N THR A 2 34.32 19.89 13.81
CA THR A 2 34.43 19.28 12.50
C THR A 2 33.15 19.54 11.69
N LEU A 3 33.19 19.37 10.37
CA LEU A 3 31.98 19.47 9.54
C LEU A 3 30.91 18.48 10.01
N THR A 4 31.32 17.30 10.45
CA THR A 4 30.45 16.25 11.00
C THR A 4 29.70 16.74 12.25
N ASP A 5 30.36 17.53 13.14
CA ASP A 5 29.73 18.07 14.35
C ASP A 5 28.65 19.11 14.04
N VAL A 6 28.67 19.70 12.82
CA VAL A 6 27.69 20.70 12.39
C VAL A 6 26.47 20.06 11.76
N ILE A 7 26.66 18.96 11.04
CA ILE A 7 25.60 18.29 10.27
C ILE A 7 24.98 17.08 11.01
N ALA A 8 25.65 16.54 12.00
CA ALA A 8 25.13 15.43 12.81
C ALA A 8 24.05 15.93 13.79
N PRO A 9 22.98 15.17 13.98
CA PRO A 9 21.98 15.52 14.99
C PRO A 9 22.59 15.52 16.39
N SER A 10 22.18 16.47 17.23
CA SER A 10 22.70 16.61 18.61
C SER A 10 22.32 15.44 19.51
N ALA A 11 21.20 14.79 19.25
CA ALA A 11 20.72 13.61 19.95
C ALA A 11 19.78 12.80 19.06
N ILE A 12 19.83 11.48 19.22
CA ILE A 12 18.86 10.55 18.63
C ILE A 12 18.34 9.65 19.75
N SER A 13 17.03 9.59 19.90
CA SER A 13 16.33 8.69 20.81
C SER A 13 15.33 7.85 20.03
N ILE A 14 15.38 6.53 20.19
CA ILE A 14 14.52 5.59 19.48
C ILE A 14 13.57 4.95 20.50
N SER A 15 12.29 5.05 20.23
CA SER A 15 11.22 4.35 20.95
C SER A 15 10.57 3.30 20.04
N PRO A 16 9.73 2.39 20.57
CA PRO A 16 9.07 1.38 19.74
C PRO A 16 8.16 1.95 18.65
N ARG A 17 7.73 3.20 18.75
CA ARG A 17 6.75 3.81 17.83
C ARG A 17 7.21 5.12 17.20
N SER A 18 8.31 5.69 17.66
CA SER A 18 8.81 6.99 17.19
C SER A 18 10.31 7.11 17.31
N ILE A 19 10.88 8.00 16.52
CA ILE A 19 12.28 8.41 16.59
C ILE A 19 12.27 9.90 16.93
N ASN A 20 13.06 10.31 17.94
CA ASN A 20 13.30 11.72 18.21
C ASN A 20 14.71 12.07 17.74
N ILE A 21 14.80 13.08 16.91
CA ILE A 21 16.06 13.59 16.35
C ILE A 21 16.17 15.06 16.71
N SER A 22 17.10 15.38 17.62
CA SER A 22 17.38 16.77 18.04
C SER A 22 16.14 17.52 18.55
N GLY A 23 15.22 16.82 19.21
CA GLY A 23 13.99 17.41 19.77
C GLY A 23 12.75 17.28 18.88
N VAL A 24 12.91 16.95 17.59
CA VAL A 24 11.79 16.67 16.69
C VAL A 24 11.46 15.19 16.72
N SER A 25 10.24 14.86 17.02
CA SER A 25 9.76 13.47 16.97
C SER A 25 9.21 13.15 15.61
N ALA A 26 9.54 11.96 15.10
CA ALA A 26 9.04 11.44 13.83
C ALA A 26 8.42 10.05 14.03
N ARG A 27 7.34 9.77 13.32
CA ARG A 27 6.70 8.46 13.25
C ARG A 27 6.45 8.07 11.81
N VAL A 28 6.88 6.86 11.43
CA VAL A 28 6.78 6.37 10.06
C VAL A 28 5.71 5.29 9.98
N TYR A 29 4.87 5.39 8.98
CA TYR A 29 3.83 4.42 8.61
C TYR A 29 4.12 3.86 7.23
N TYR A 30 3.64 2.66 6.96
CA TYR A 30 3.68 2.08 5.63
C TYR A 30 2.36 1.37 5.33
N ALA A 31 1.97 1.34 4.06
CA ALA A 31 0.79 0.62 3.62
C ALA A 31 1.06 -0.89 3.61
N VAL A 32 0.29 -1.64 4.40
CA VAL A 32 0.35 -3.11 4.45
C VAL A 32 -0.43 -3.74 3.30
N SER A 33 -1.53 -3.07 2.91
CA SER A 33 -2.40 -3.51 1.81
C SER A 33 -3.02 -2.29 1.14
N TYR A 34 -3.44 -2.48 -0.10
CA TYR A 34 -4.12 -1.46 -0.88
C TYR A 34 -5.55 -1.90 -1.16
N PRO A 35 -6.51 -0.96 -1.28
CA PRO A 35 -7.84 -1.28 -1.76
C PRO A 35 -7.78 -1.73 -3.21
N ARG A 36 -8.82 -2.40 -3.66
CA ARG A 36 -8.91 -2.92 -5.03
C ARG A 36 -8.83 -1.82 -6.09
N PHE A 37 -9.36 -0.65 -5.78
CA PHE A 37 -9.35 0.53 -6.63
C PHE A 37 -9.01 1.76 -5.81
N LEU A 38 -8.21 2.63 -6.38
CA LEU A 38 -7.92 3.97 -5.87
C LEU A 38 -8.42 4.98 -6.89
N ASN A 39 -9.15 5.98 -6.43
CA ASN A 39 -9.59 7.08 -7.28
C ASN A 39 -8.47 8.09 -7.46
N ASP A 40 -8.49 8.81 -8.58
CA ASP A 40 -7.58 9.92 -8.81
C ASP A 40 -7.67 10.93 -7.67
N GLY A 41 -6.52 11.46 -7.25
CA GLY A 41 -6.43 12.44 -6.17
C GLY A 41 -6.70 11.87 -4.75
N TRP A 42 -6.70 10.56 -4.54
CA TRP A 42 -6.96 9.96 -3.23
C TRP A 42 -6.03 10.47 -2.12
N LEU A 43 -4.79 10.82 -2.47
CA LEU A 43 -3.78 11.32 -1.54
C LEU A 43 -3.85 12.85 -1.34
N GLU A 44 -4.53 13.57 -2.20
CA GLU A 44 -4.60 15.04 -2.16
C GLU A 44 -4.99 15.61 -0.80
N PRO A 45 -6.00 15.09 -0.08
CA PRO A 45 -6.35 15.61 1.25
C PRO A 45 -5.25 15.42 2.30
N VAL A 46 -4.43 14.39 2.17
CA VAL A 46 -3.27 14.17 3.05
C VAL A 46 -2.18 15.19 2.74
N LEU A 47 -1.88 15.41 1.46
CA LEU A 47 -0.85 16.36 1.02
C LEU A 47 -1.22 17.82 1.34
N ASN A 48 -2.52 18.13 1.43
CA ASN A 48 -3.02 19.47 1.76
C ASN A 48 -3.18 19.71 3.27
N LEU A 49 -2.80 18.76 4.13
CA LEU A 49 -2.78 18.99 5.56
C LEU A 49 -1.73 20.07 5.91
N ALA A 50 -2.11 21.02 6.76
CA ALA A 50 -1.19 22.04 7.28
C ALA A 50 -0.26 21.44 8.35
N ARG A 51 0.53 20.43 7.98
CA ARG A 51 1.45 19.69 8.84
C ARG A 51 2.71 19.28 8.10
N GLU A 52 3.78 19.10 8.84
CA GLU A 52 5.03 18.55 8.29
C GLU A 52 4.89 17.04 8.15
N ILE A 53 4.84 16.60 6.90
CA ILE A 53 4.76 15.20 6.52
C ILE A 53 5.68 14.93 5.32
N ASP A 54 6.30 13.75 5.30
CA ASP A 54 6.98 13.25 4.11
C ASP A 54 6.21 12.05 3.55
N VAL A 55 6.04 12.04 2.24
CA VAL A 55 5.47 10.92 1.51
C VAL A 55 6.54 10.33 0.61
N SER A 56 6.77 9.04 0.75
CA SER A 56 7.69 8.30 -0.11
C SER A 56 6.96 7.17 -0.82
N ILE A 57 7.06 7.14 -2.14
CA ILE A 57 6.46 6.10 -2.97
C ILE A 57 7.58 5.40 -3.74
N PHE A 58 7.73 4.11 -3.51
CA PHE A 58 8.67 3.25 -4.22
C PHE A 58 7.89 2.41 -5.22
N ILE A 59 8.24 2.50 -6.50
CA ILE A 59 7.54 1.80 -7.57
C ILE A 59 8.54 0.91 -8.29
N HIS A 60 8.34 -0.40 -8.19
CA HIS A 60 9.17 -1.40 -8.84
C HIS A 60 8.36 -2.14 -9.91
N PRO A 61 8.75 -2.12 -11.18
CA PRO A 61 8.08 -2.89 -12.22
C PRO A 61 8.26 -4.39 -11.95
N ILE A 62 7.18 -5.14 -12.08
CA ILE A 62 7.19 -6.60 -11.94
C ILE A 62 7.33 -7.23 -13.32
N ASP A 63 8.10 -8.31 -13.42
CA ASP A 63 8.22 -9.06 -14.67
C ASP A 63 6.87 -9.67 -15.07
N THR A 64 6.38 -9.23 -16.23
CA THR A 64 5.08 -9.64 -16.75
C THR A 64 5.06 -11.14 -17.07
N ALA A 65 6.16 -11.71 -17.59
CA ALA A 65 6.19 -13.11 -17.98
C ALA A 65 6.12 -14.07 -16.77
N GLU A 66 6.81 -13.73 -15.68
CA GLU A 66 6.73 -14.50 -14.44
C GLU A 66 5.33 -14.37 -13.82
N THR A 67 4.79 -13.16 -13.85
CA THR A 67 3.47 -12.88 -13.32
C THR A 67 2.37 -13.60 -14.09
N LEU A 68 2.42 -13.61 -15.41
CA LEU A 68 1.48 -14.34 -16.25
C LEU A 68 1.45 -15.84 -15.90
N LYS A 69 2.61 -16.47 -15.65
CA LYS A 69 2.65 -17.86 -15.19
C LYS A 69 1.94 -18.07 -13.85
N LYS A 70 2.10 -17.13 -12.92
CA LYS A 70 1.41 -17.17 -11.61
C LYS A 70 -0.10 -17.01 -11.78
N PHE A 71 -0.53 -16.09 -12.66
CA PHE A 71 -1.96 -15.90 -12.96
C PHE A 71 -2.58 -17.11 -13.64
N GLN A 72 -1.91 -17.70 -14.64
CA GLN A 72 -2.38 -18.93 -15.31
C GLN A 72 -2.62 -20.05 -14.28
N LYS A 73 -1.67 -20.25 -13.36
CA LYS A 73 -1.83 -21.23 -12.29
C LYS A 73 -3.02 -20.91 -11.39
N LYS A 74 -3.20 -19.64 -11.03
CA LYS A 74 -4.29 -19.21 -10.15
C LYS A 74 -5.65 -19.31 -10.82
N VAL A 75 -5.76 -18.95 -12.10
CA VAL A 75 -6.98 -19.15 -12.90
C VAL A 75 -7.36 -20.64 -12.93
N ALA A 76 -6.41 -21.53 -13.24
CA ALA A 76 -6.66 -22.98 -13.26
C ALA A 76 -7.10 -23.52 -11.89
N GLU A 77 -6.54 -23.02 -10.80
CA GLU A 77 -6.91 -23.37 -9.43
C GLU A 77 -8.35 -22.96 -9.11
N VAL A 78 -8.74 -21.72 -9.43
CA VAL A 78 -10.10 -21.21 -9.20
C VAL A 78 -11.10 -21.96 -10.07
N GLN A 79 -10.78 -22.19 -11.36
CA GLN A 79 -11.63 -22.97 -12.26
C GLN A 79 -11.86 -24.40 -11.74
N SER A 80 -10.81 -25.03 -11.21
CA SER A 80 -10.94 -26.36 -10.60
C SER A 80 -11.89 -26.38 -9.40
N GLN A 81 -11.83 -25.31 -8.57
CA GLN A 81 -12.75 -25.17 -7.43
C GLN A 81 -14.21 -25.01 -7.88
N ILE A 82 -14.46 -24.25 -8.96
CA ILE A 82 -15.79 -24.09 -9.55
C ILE A 82 -16.30 -25.45 -10.02
N ASN A 83 -15.49 -26.17 -10.81
CA ASN A 83 -15.88 -27.47 -11.36
C ASN A 83 -16.19 -28.49 -10.26
N ILE A 84 -15.40 -28.56 -9.19
CA ILE A 84 -15.63 -29.43 -8.04
C ILE A 84 -16.98 -29.12 -7.36
N LYS A 85 -17.33 -27.85 -7.19
CA LYS A 85 -18.61 -27.44 -6.62
C LYS A 85 -19.78 -27.83 -7.53
N GLU A 86 -19.65 -27.65 -8.85
CA GLU A 86 -20.65 -28.02 -9.84
C GLU A 86 -20.88 -29.55 -9.86
N GLU A 87 -19.80 -30.37 -9.84
CA GLU A 87 -19.87 -31.80 -9.77
C GLU A 87 -20.58 -32.34 -8.50
N ARG A 88 -20.45 -31.58 -7.40
CA ARG A 88 -21.13 -31.89 -6.14
C ARG A 88 -22.58 -31.42 -6.09
N GLY A 89 -23.06 -30.71 -7.12
CA GLY A 89 -24.39 -30.12 -7.15
C GLY A 89 -24.58 -29.00 -6.14
N GLU A 90 -23.47 -28.36 -5.72
CA GLU A 90 -23.52 -27.21 -4.82
C GLU A 90 -24.04 -25.99 -5.55
N VAL A 91 -24.64 -25.05 -4.80
CA VAL A 91 -25.11 -23.79 -5.36
C VAL A 91 -23.90 -22.95 -5.84
N ARG A 92 -24.07 -22.31 -6.98
CA ARG A 92 -23.05 -21.38 -7.52
C ARG A 92 -22.58 -20.38 -6.48
N ASP A 93 -21.28 -20.14 -6.48
CA ASP A 93 -20.63 -19.18 -5.60
C ASP A 93 -20.28 -17.91 -6.38
N PRO A 94 -21.08 -16.84 -6.26
CA PRO A 94 -20.86 -15.62 -7.04
C PRO A 94 -19.52 -14.95 -6.79
N GLN A 95 -18.94 -15.14 -5.59
CA GLN A 95 -17.63 -14.58 -5.26
C GLN A 95 -16.52 -15.30 -6.02
N LEU A 96 -16.62 -16.62 -6.13
CA LEU A 96 -15.67 -17.45 -6.85
C LEU A 96 -15.73 -17.18 -8.37
N GLU A 97 -16.94 -17.06 -8.92
CA GLU A 97 -17.15 -16.70 -10.33
C GLU A 97 -16.59 -15.30 -10.64
N ALA A 98 -16.87 -14.32 -9.77
CA ALA A 98 -16.33 -12.96 -9.94
C ALA A 98 -14.79 -12.95 -9.82
N ALA A 99 -14.22 -13.74 -8.92
CA ALA A 99 -12.77 -13.86 -8.79
C ALA A 99 -12.15 -14.47 -10.06
N TYR A 100 -12.78 -15.50 -10.63
CA TYR A 100 -12.35 -16.11 -11.90
C TYR A 100 -12.34 -15.09 -13.05
N MET A 101 -13.46 -14.41 -13.27
CA MET A 101 -13.59 -13.39 -14.34
C MET A 101 -12.56 -12.28 -14.22
N ASN A 102 -12.34 -11.79 -13.00
CA ASN A 102 -11.37 -10.72 -12.76
C ASN A 102 -9.92 -11.18 -13.03
N LEU A 103 -9.59 -12.43 -12.67
CA LEU A 103 -8.26 -12.99 -12.93
C LEU A 103 -8.03 -13.20 -14.43
N GLU A 104 -9.05 -13.63 -15.18
CA GLU A 104 -8.95 -13.78 -16.63
C GLU A 104 -8.79 -12.41 -17.33
N ASP A 105 -9.63 -11.42 -16.98
CA ASP A 105 -9.55 -10.06 -17.54
C ASP A 105 -8.16 -9.45 -17.30
N LEU A 106 -7.64 -9.55 -16.08
CA LEU A 106 -6.32 -9.03 -15.75
C LEU A 106 -5.21 -9.79 -16.51
N ARG A 107 -5.31 -11.12 -16.59
CA ARG A 107 -4.36 -11.93 -17.39
C ARG A 107 -4.33 -11.48 -18.84
N ASP A 108 -5.50 -11.28 -19.45
CA ASP A 108 -5.62 -10.92 -20.86
C ASP A 108 -5.07 -9.51 -21.12
N LYS A 109 -5.35 -8.53 -20.25
CA LYS A 109 -4.80 -7.17 -20.33
C LYS A 109 -3.27 -7.15 -20.18
N LEU A 110 -2.73 -7.96 -19.26
CA LEU A 110 -1.28 -8.11 -19.11
C LEU A 110 -0.64 -8.77 -20.34
N GLN A 111 -1.31 -9.78 -20.93
CA GLN A 111 -0.82 -10.47 -22.12
C GLN A 111 -0.83 -9.57 -23.36
N GLN A 112 -1.81 -8.68 -23.47
CA GLN A 112 -1.93 -7.69 -24.54
C GLN A 112 -1.05 -6.44 -24.30
N ALA A 113 -0.35 -6.38 -23.18
CA ALA A 113 0.44 -5.24 -22.72
C ALA A 113 -0.38 -3.94 -22.56
N GLU A 114 -1.69 -4.06 -22.35
CA GLU A 114 -2.58 -2.94 -22.04
C GLU A 114 -2.36 -2.44 -20.61
N GLU A 115 -2.02 -3.35 -19.69
CA GLU A 115 -1.70 -3.03 -18.30
C GLU A 115 -0.31 -3.55 -17.90
N LYS A 116 0.24 -2.97 -16.85
CA LYS A 116 1.50 -3.39 -16.23
C LYS A 116 1.32 -3.48 -14.72
N LEU A 117 2.03 -4.41 -14.10
CA LEU A 117 2.04 -4.55 -12.66
C LEU A 117 3.29 -3.91 -12.06
N PHE A 118 3.08 -3.32 -10.90
CA PHE A 118 4.13 -2.72 -10.09
C PHE A 118 4.01 -3.21 -8.66
N ASP A 119 5.15 -3.43 -8.03
CA ASP A 119 5.22 -3.52 -6.57
C ASP A 119 5.37 -2.10 -6.03
N VAL A 120 4.45 -1.70 -5.16
CA VAL A 120 4.37 -0.32 -4.68
C VAL A 120 4.54 -0.31 -3.16
N GLY A 121 5.62 0.33 -2.71
CA GLY A 121 5.82 0.68 -1.31
C GLY A 121 5.39 2.12 -1.05
N PHE A 122 4.40 2.33 -0.20
CA PHE A 122 3.96 3.66 0.22
C PHE A 122 4.31 3.87 1.68
N TYR A 123 5.04 4.94 1.97
CA TYR A 123 5.47 5.33 3.31
C TYR A 123 5.06 6.76 3.60
N LEU A 124 4.70 7.01 4.83
CA LEU A 124 4.33 8.32 5.34
C LEU A 124 5.09 8.58 6.65
N ALA A 125 5.88 9.63 6.69
CA ALA A 125 6.50 10.12 7.92
C ALA A 125 5.75 11.35 8.43
N ILE A 126 5.44 11.37 9.70
CA ILE A 126 4.76 12.48 10.41
C ILE A 126 5.75 13.04 11.41
N TYR A 127 5.88 14.36 11.45
CA TYR A 127 6.74 15.07 12.37
C TYR A 127 5.93 15.86 13.40
N GLY A 128 6.50 16.05 14.58
CA GLY A 128 5.90 16.86 15.63
C GLY A 128 6.85 17.10 16.79
N ASP A 129 6.62 18.18 17.53
CA ASP A 129 7.43 18.54 18.68
C ASP A 129 7.22 17.59 19.86
N ASP A 130 6.03 16.98 19.93
CA ASP A 130 5.66 16.04 20.99
C ASP A 130 4.75 14.90 20.50
N GLU A 131 4.55 13.91 21.34
CA GLU A 131 3.69 12.74 21.06
C GLU A 131 2.21 13.12 20.85
N ALA A 132 1.73 14.18 21.50
CA ALA A 132 0.32 14.59 21.36
C ALA A 132 0.06 15.16 19.94
N HIS A 133 1.00 15.95 19.41
CA HIS A 133 0.94 16.45 18.05
C HIS A 133 1.00 15.33 17.01
N ILE A 134 1.88 14.34 17.21
CA ILE A 134 1.98 13.18 16.32
C ILE A 134 0.70 12.35 16.37
N ASN A 135 0.14 12.07 17.56
CA ASN A 135 -1.09 11.31 17.71
C ASN A 135 -2.29 12.00 17.05
N LYS A 136 -2.37 13.32 17.15
CA LYS A 136 -3.40 14.09 16.47
C LYS A 136 -3.25 14.01 14.95
N ALA A 137 -2.03 14.18 14.44
CA ALA A 137 -1.75 14.05 13.01
C ALA A 137 -2.05 12.64 12.48
N GLU A 138 -1.69 11.60 13.24
CA GLU A 138 -2.04 10.21 12.91
C GLU A 138 -3.54 10.01 12.77
N ASN A 139 -4.33 10.50 13.73
CA ASN A 139 -5.79 10.38 13.70
C ASN A 139 -6.41 11.13 12.50
N ASP A 140 -5.93 12.34 12.22
CA ASP A 140 -6.40 13.15 11.09
C ASP A 140 -6.13 12.41 9.76
N ILE A 141 -4.89 11.90 9.58
CA ILE A 141 -4.48 11.16 8.38
C ILE A 141 -5.23 9.84 8.24
N ARG A 142 -5.36 9.09 9.35
CA ARG A 142 -6.10 7.82 9.36
C ARG A 142 -7.56 8.05 8.94
N GLY A 143 -8.23 9.06 9.49
CA GLY A 143 -9.60 9.39 9.11
C GLY A 143 -9.75 9.75 7.63
N ILE A 144 -8.77 10.43 7.04
CA ILE A 144 -8.74 10.74 5.60
C ILE A 144 -8.55 9.47 4.76
N LEU A 145 -7.59 8.63 5.14
CA LEU A 145 -7.30 7.40 4.40
C LEU A 145 -8.47 6.40 4.49
N ASP A 146 -9.05 6.20 5.67
CA ASP A 146 -10.20 5.31 5.87
C ASP A 146 -11.43 5.75 5.05
N ALA A 147 -11.56 7.05 4.76
CA ALA A 147 -12.64 7.57 3.93
C ALA A 147 -12.38 7.48 2.41
N ARG A 148 -11.13 7.25 1.99
CA ARG A 148 -10.70 7.29 0.58
C ARG A 148 -10.21 5.95 0.04
N MET A 149 -9.81 5.06 0.92
CA MET A 149 -9.31 3.71 0.64
C MET A 149 -10.33 2.66 1.08
#